data_0279cd2f34b4e09ffbd997277d0f274b
#
_entry.id   0279cd2f34b4e09ffbd997277d0f274b
#
_cell.length_a   1.000
_cell.length_b   1.000
_cell.length_c   1.000
_cell.angle_alpha   90.00
_cell.angle_beta   90.00
_cell.angle_gamma   90.00
#
_symmetry.space_group_name_H-M   'P 1'
#
loop_
_entity.id
_entity.type
_entity.pdbx_description
1 polymer ?
#
loop_
_entity_poly.entity_id
_entity_poly.type
_entity_poly.pdbx_seq_one_letter_code
_entity_poly.pdbx_strand_id
1 'polypeptide(L)'
;IADIQAGLDAVPAAVIGKEDLHIYLNQKNYQLYVQAISALGYLNAYNMQGDYVPMFNGIKVAVVNGLQNAAIVIAEKSNMFFGTDLLSDATRIQLMDMSQLDGSDNMRMVARYSAGTQTGIGSDIVLVS
;
A
#
# COMPACT_ATOMS: atom_id res chain seq x y z
N ILE A 1 8.33 -1.22 -17.28
CA ILE A 1 7.83 -2.57 -17.60
C ILE A 1 8.92 -3.61 -17.35
N ALA A 2 10.14 -3.39 -17.82
CA ALA A 2 11.25 -4.34 -17.63
C ALA A 2 11.51 -4.66 -16.16
N ASP A 3 11.50 -3.65 -15.29
CA ASP A 3 11.73 -3.83 -13.85
C ASP A 3 10.59 -4.60 -13.17
N ILE A 4 9.35 -4.41 -13.60
CA ILE A 4 8.20 -5.18 -13.12
C ILE A 4 8.33 -6.64 -13.54
N GLN A 5 8.74 -6.89 -14.80
CA GLN A 5 8.95 -8.25 -15.30
C GLN A 5 10.09 -8.94 -14.54
N ALA A 6 11.22 -8.27 -14.33
CA ALA A 6 12.33 -8.80 -13.55
C ALA A 6 11.93 -9.13 -12.11
N GLY A 7 11.11 -8.28 -11.51
CA GLY A 7 10.53 -8.55 -10.19
C GLY A 7 9.64 -9.78 -10.17
N LEU A 8 8.79 -9.97 -11.18
CA LEU A 8 7.94 -11.15 -11.30
C LEU A 8 8.72 -12.44 -11.51
N ASP A 9 9.79 -12.37 -12.30
CA ASP A 9 10.66 -13.53 -12.54
C ASP A 9 11.39 -13.98 -11.27
N ALA A 10 11.58 -13.07 -10.33
CA ALA A 10 12.17 -13.36 -9.02
C ALA A 10 11.17 -13.90 -7.99
N VAL A 11 9.86 -13.86 -8.26
CA VAL A 11 8.83 -14.35 -7.34
C VAL A 11 8.89 -15.88 -7.25
N PRO A 12 8.88 -16.47 -6.02
CA PRO A 12 8.86 -17.92 -5.86
C PRO A 12 7.65 -18.56 -6.51
N ALA A 13 7.84 -19.74 -7.11
CA ALA A 13 6.78 -20.47 -7.81
C ALA A 13 5.56 -20.82 -6.92
N ALA A 14 5.78 -20.92 -5.61
CA ALA A 14 4.71 -21.18 -4.64
C ALA A 14 3.73 -20.01 -4.47
N VAL A 15 4.15 -18.80 -4.83
CA VAL A 15 3.38 -17.56 -4.67
C VAL A 15 2.77 -17.11 -5.99
N ILE A 16 3.43 -17.43 -7.12
CA ILE A 16 2.91 -17.15 -8.47
C ILE A 16 1.59 -17.90 -8.68
N GLY A 17 0.58 -17.18 -9.15
CA GLY A 17 -0.74 -17.73 -9.43
C GLY A 17 -1.74 -17.67 -8.27
N LYS A 18 -1.34 -17.16 -7.11
CA LYS A 18 -2.29 -16.85 -6.06
C LYS A 18 -3.05 -15.56 -6.38
N GLU A 19 -4.36 -15.58 -6.14
CA GLU A 19 -5.24 -14.42 -6.39
C GLU A 19 -4.92 -13.21 -5.50
N ASP A 20 -4.24 -13.47 -4.39
CA ASP A 20 -3.88 -12.45 -3.38
C ASP A 20 -2.56 -11.73 -3.67
N LEU A 21 -1.85 -12.15 -4.70
CA LEU A 21 -0.61 -11.51 -5.15
C LEU A 21 -0.90 -10.14 -5.75
N HIS A 22 -0.20 -9.12 -5.27
CA HIS A 22 -0.33 -7.74 -5.74
C HIS A 22 1.04 -7.14 -6.04
N ILE A 23 1.06 -6.25 -7.01
CA ILE A 23 2.21 -5.42 -7.34
C ILE A 23 1.94 -4.03 -6.74
N TYR A 24 2.77 -3.61 -5.79
CA TYR A 24 2.66 -2.31 -5.15
C TYR A 24 3.61 -1.32 -5.80
N LEU A 25 3.06 -0.24 -6.34
CA LEU A 25 3.78 0.83 -7.01
C LEU A 25 3.50 2.17 -6.36
N ASN A 26 4.48 3.07 -6.39
CA ASN A 26 4.25 4.48 -6.10
C ASN A 26 3.46 5.14 -7.25
N GLN A 27 2.76 6.23 -6.98
CA GLN A 27 2.00 7.00 -7.95
C GLN A 27 2.84 7.41 -9.18
N LYS A 28 4.09 7.77 -8.97
CA LYS A 28 5.00 8.15 -10.06
C LYS A 28 5.34 6.97 -10.97
N ASN A 29 5.67 5.81 -10.38
CA ASN A 29 5.94 4.59 -11.12
C ASN A 29 4.69 4.10 -11.87
N TYR A 30 3.52 4.28 -11.27
CA TYR A 30 2.25 3.97 -11.93
C TYR A 30 2.02 4.84 -13.17
N GLN A 31 2.30 6.15 -13.10
CA GLN A 31 2.22 7.03 -14.26
C GLN A 31 3.17 6.61 -15.38
N LEU A 32 4.41 6.24 -15.05
CA LEU A 32 5.36 5.71 -16.02
C LEU A 32 4.90 4.39 -16.64
N TYR A 33 4.28 3.53 -15.85
CA TYR A 33 3.68 2.29 -16.32
C TYR A 33 2.56 2.55 -17.34
N VAL A 34 1.63 3.46 -17.02
CA VAL A 34 0.53 3.83 -17.92
C VAL A 34 1.07 4.46 -19.22
N GLN A 35 2.08 5.33 -19.14
CA GLN A 35 2.73 5.91 -20.32
C GLN A 35 3.38 4.83 -21.20
N ALA A 36 4.05 3.87 -20.59
CA ALA A 36 4.68 2.77 -21.32
C ALA A 36 3.66 1.86 -22.04
N ILE A 37 2.53 1.57 -21.39
CA ILE A 37 1.42 0.81 -22.01
C ILE A 37 0.80 1.61 -23.15
N SER A 38 0.60 2.90 -22.96
CA SER A 38 0.07 3.80 -23.99
C SER A 38 0.97 3.83 -25.24
N ALA A 39 2.28 3.87 -25.05
CA ALA A 39 3.25 3.81 -26.15
C ALA A 39 3.20 2.48 -26.96
N LEU A 40 2.76 1.41 -26.32
CA LEU A 40 2.55 0.11 -26.96
C LEU A 40 1.20 0.00 -27.71
N GLY A 41 0.40 1.07 -27.76
CA GLY A 41 -0.87 1.11 -28.48
C GLY A 41 -2.11 0.76 -27.66
N TYR A 42 -1.97 0.54 -26.36
CA TYR A 42 -3.11 0.31 -25.45
C TYR A 42 -3.70 1.65 -24.94
N LEU A 43 -4.27 2.42 -25.85
CA LEU A 43 -4.79 3.77 -25.59
C LEU A 43 -5.86 3.84 -24.49
N ASN A 44 -6.62 2.75 -24.29
CA ASN A 44 -7.64 2.69 -23.25
C ASN A 44 -7.05 2.80 -21.83
N ALA A 45 -5.79 2.45 -21.65
CA ALA A 45 -5.11 2.58 -20.38
C ALA A 45 -4.73 4.03 -20.03
N TYR A 46 -4.70 4.92 -21.01
CA TYR A 46 -4.32 6.32 -20.82
C TYR A 46 -5.48 7.24 -20.39
N ASN A 47 -6.69 6.98 -20.90
CA ASN A 47 -7.87 7.80 -20.69
C ASN A 47 -8.95 7.09 -19.86
N MET A 48 -8.59 6.52 -18.74
CA MET A 48 -9.54 5.77 -17.93
C MET A 48 -10.42 6.65 -17.07
N GLN A 49 -11.71 6.57 -17.35
CA GLN A 49 -12.76 7.02 -16.46
C GLN A 49 -13.50 5.79 -15.92
N GLY A 50 -13.50 5.61 -14.60
CA GLY A 50 -14.24 4.54 -13.93
C GLY A 50 -13.36 3.61 -13.09
N ASP A 51 -13.96 2.52 -12.62
CA ASP A 51 -13.35 1.51 -11.74
C ASP A 51 -12.37 0.60 -12.49
N TYR A 52 -11.36 1.18 -13.11
CA TYR A 52 -10.32 0.38 -13.73
C TYR A 52 -9.32 -0.12 -12.71
N VAL A 53 -9.22 -1.42 -12.60
CA VAL A 53 -8.17 -2.07 -11.83
C VAL A 53 -7.00 -2.38 -12.75
N PRO A 54 -5.87 -1.66 -12.64
CA PRO A 54 -4.71 -1.94 -13.46
C PRO A 54 -4.19 -3.34 -13.15
N MET A 55 -3.90 -4.10 -14.19
CA MET A 55 -3.35 -5.44 -14.09
C MET A 55 -2.11 -5.58 -14.95
N PHE A 56 -1.12 -6.29 -14.45
CA PHE A 56 0.06 -6.67 -15.21
C PHE A 56 0.21 -8.18 -15.16
N ASN A 57 0.19 -8.83 -16.32
CA ASN A 57 0.29 -10.29 -16.45
C ASN A 57 -0.72 -11.06 -15.56
N GLY A 58 -1.96 -10.53 -15.43
CA GLY A 58 -3.00 -11.10 -14.59
C GLY A 58 -2.92 -10.78 -13.10
N ILE A 59 -1.89 -10.05 -12.67
CA ILE A 59 -1.68 -9.64 -11.27
C ILE A 59 -2.16 -8.20 -11.09
N LYS A 60 -2.90 -7.96 -10.02
CA LYS A 60 -3.43 -6.63 -9.71
C LYS A 60 -2.31 -5.67 -9.30
N VAL A 61 -2.35 -4.46 -9.83
CA VAL A 61 -1.45 -3.37 -9.47
C VAL A 61 -2.14 -2.47 -8.46
N ALA A 62 -1.51 -2.26 -7.31
CA ALA A 62 -1.98 -1.37 -6.26
C ALA A 62 -1.06 -0.15 -6.14
N VAL A 63 -1.64 1.05 -6.12
CA VAL A 63 -0.90 2.29 -5.95
C VAL A 63 -0.79 2.64 -4.47
N VAL A 64 0.44 2.78 -3.99
CA VAL A 64 0.75 3.06 -2.58
C VAL A 64 1.70 4.26 -2.50
N ASN A 65 1.22 5.38 -1.98
CA ASN A 65 1.99 6.63 -1.90
C ASN A 65 3.15 6.60 -0.89
N GLY A 66 3.17 5.63 0.02
CA GLY A 66 4.23 5.48 1.02
C GLY A 66 5.52 4.83 0.51
N LEU A 67 5.52 4.27 -0.70
CA LEU A 67 6.71 3.67 -1.29
C LEU A 67 7.66 4.73 -1.87
N GLN A 68 8.95 4.45 -1.80
CA GLN A 68 9.96 5.27 -2.48
C GLN A 68 9.78 5.22 -4.00
N ASN A 69 10.17 6.29 -4.69
CA ASN A 69 9.93 6.44 -6.13
C ASN A 69 10.56 5.35 -7.02
N ALA A 70 11.63 4.71 -6.55
CA ALA A 70 12.29 3.65 -7.30
C ALA A 70 11.87 2.23 -6.88
N ALA A 71 11.08 2.10 -5.80
CA ALA A 71 10.74 0.81 -5.24
C ALA A 71 9.46 0.22 -5.86
N ILE A 72 9.53 -1.06 -6.20
CA ILE A 72 8.41 -1.90 -6.60
C ILE A 72 8.37 -3.08 -5.63
N VAL A 73 7.25 -3.30 -4.99
CA VAL A 73 7.07 -4.41 -4.06
C VAL A 73 6.05 -5.40 -4.64
N ILE A 74 6.43 -6.66 -4.70
CA ILE A 74 5.54 -7.74 -5.13
C ILE A 74 5.35 -8.66 -3.93
N ALA A 75 4.14 -8.72 -3.41
CA ALA A 75 3.81 -9.48 -2.22
C ALA A 75 2.35 -9.92 -2.18
N GLU A 76 2.08 -10.99 -1.45
CA GLU A 76 0.72 -11.36 -1.08
C GLU A 76 0.17 -10.37 -0.05
N LYS A 77 -1.05 -9.93 -0.23
CA LYS A 77 -1.75 -9.06 0.73
C LYS A 77 -1.88 -9.73 2.10
N SER A 78 -2.14 -11.03 2.13
CA SER A 78 -2.26 -11.83 3.35
C SER A 78 -0.94 -11.99 4.12
N ASN A 79 0.20 -11.71 3.49
CA ASN A 79 1.53 -11.77 4.12
C ASN A 79 1.91 -10.44 4.82
N MET A 80 1.07 -9.43 4.73
CA MET A 80 1.24 -8.15 5.42
C MET A 80 0.27 -8.03 6.58
N PHE A 81 0.80 -7.84 7.78
CA PHE A 81 0.04 -7.78 9.02
C PHE A 81 0.02 -6.37 9.59
N PHE A 82 -1.15 -5.95 10.01
CA PHE A 82 -1.35 -4.76 10.82
C PHE A 82 -1.75 -5.18 12.21
N GLY A 83 -1.01 -4.75 13.22
CA GLY A 83 -1.26 -5.05 14.62
C GLY A 83 -1.58 -3.80 15.42
N THR A 84 -2.53 -3.94 16.33
CA THR A 84 -2.83 -2.96 17.37
C THR A 84 -2.86 -3.67 18.71
N ASP A 85 -2.62 -2.95 19.80
CA ASP A 85 -2.59 -3.54 21.14
C ASP A 85 -3.99 -4.05 21.55
N LEU A 86 -4.94 -3.14 21.72
CA LEU A 86 -6.35 -3.44 21.96
C LEU A 86 -7.21 -2.65 20.98
N LEU A 87 -8.28 -3.27 20.48
CA LEU A 87 -9.24 -2.58 19.60
C LEU A 87 -9.84 -1.33 20.27
N SER A 88 -10.00 -1.34 21.59
CA SER A 88 -10.47 -0.19 22.37
C SER A 88 -9.44 0.94 22.43
N ASP A 89 -8.15 0.64 22.34
CA ASP A 89 -7.08 1.64 22.42
C ASP A 89 -6.79 2.28 21.07
N ALA A 90 -7.15 1.59 19.96
CA ALA A 90 -7.00 2.14 18.61
C ALA A 90 -7.89 3.37 18.36
N THR A 91 -8.94 3.56 19.15
CA THR A 91 -9.93 4.64 18.99
C THR A 91 -10.13 5.48 20.24
N ARG A 92 -9.22 5.40 21.21
CA ARG A 92 -9.36 6.14 22.47
C ARG A 92 -9.04 7.61 22.27
N ILE A 93 -10.09 8.42 22.20
CA ILE A 93 -10.01 9.87 22.16
C ILE A 93 -10.66 10.40 23.43
N GLN A 94 -9.93 11.21 24.19
CA GLN A 94 -10.43 11.90 25.38
C GLN A 94 -10.45 13.40 25.16
N LEU A 95 -11.59 14.01 25.37
CA LEU A 95 -11.75 15.46 25.47
C LEU A 95 -11.74 15.85 26.94
N MET A 96 -10.83 16.74 27.30
CA MET A 96 -10.69 17.26 28.66
C MET A 96 -10.97 18.76 28.63
N ASP A 97 -11.93 19.19 29.44
CA ASP A 97 -12.15 20.58 29.72
C ASP A 97 -11.10 21.05 30.75
N MET A 98 -10.30 22.02 30.38
CA MET A 98 -9.22 22.55 31.22
C MET A 98 -9.71 23.55 32.23
N SER A 99 -10.98 24.00 32.17
CA SER A 99 -11.55 24.98 33.09
C SER A 99 -11.52 24.54 34.56
N GLN A 100 -11.62 23.23 34.80
CA GLN A 100 -11.54 22.64 36.14
C GLN A 100 -10.11 22.47 36.66
N LEU A 101 -9.11 22.55 35.77
CA LEU A 101 -7.71 22.34 36.13
C LEU A 101 -6.92 23.64 36.25
N ASP A 102 -7.12 24.59 35.36
CA ASP A 102 -6.39 25.86 35.31
C ASP A 102 -7.28 27.09 35.15
N GLY A 103 -8.62 26.92 35.12
CA GLY A 103 -9.59 28.01 34.97
C GLY A 103 -9.63 28.63 33.59
N SER A 104 -9.01 28.03 32.59
CA SER A 104 -9.05 28.48 31.18
C SER A 104 -10.21 27.88 30.41
N ASP A 105 -10.71 28.61 29.39
CA ASP A 105 -11.71 28.12 28.46
C ASP A 105 -11.12 27.19 27.36
N ASN A 106 -9.97 26.56 27.64
CA ASN A 106 -9.28 25.71 26.72
C ASN A 106 -9.78 24.26 26.83
N MET A 107 -9.97 23.60 25.69
CA MET A 107 -10.22 22.17 25.61
C MET A 107 -8.98 21.44 25.11
N ARG A 108 -8.61 20.35 25.80
CA ARG A 108 -7.50 19.48 25.39
C ARG A 108 -8.04 18.18 24.85
N MET A 109 -7.69 17.87 23.62
CA MET A 109 -7.94 16.55 23.04
C MET A 109 -6.67 15.70 23.15
N VAL A 110 -6.82 14.52 23.72
CA VAL A 110 -5.74 13.53 23.84
C VAL A 110 -6.17 12.27 23.11
N ALA A 111 -5.43 11.91 22.07
CA ALA A 111 -5.56 10.64 21.36
C ALA A 111 -4.34 9.78 21.67
N ARG A 112 -4.56 8.53 22.06
CA ARG A 112 -3.51 7.54 22.27
C ARG A 112 -3.86 6.30 21.45
N TYR A 113 -2.92 5.84 20.66
CA TYR A 113 -3.06 4.61 19.88
C TYR A 113 -1.71 3.92 19.78
N SER A 114 -1.74 2.61 19.69
CA SER A 114 -0.59 1.80 19.32
C SER A 114 -0.92 1.04 18.05
N ALA A 115 -0.05 1.11 17.07
CA ALA A 115 -0.19 0.41 15.82
C ALA A 115 1.18 0.01 15.29
N GLY A 116 1.24 -1.14 14.69
CA GLY A 116 2.46 -1.64 14.07
C GLY A 116 2.14 -2.43 12.80
N THR A 117 3.08 -2.47 11.90
CA THR A 117 3.00 -3.28 10.68
C THR A 117 4.17 -4.23 10.64
N GLN A 118 3.92 -5.45 10.19
CA GLN A 118 4.95 -6.48 10.05
C GLN A 118 4.65 -7.33 8.82
N THR A 119 5.71 -7.78 8.17
CA THR A 119 5.64 -8.81 7.13
C THR A 119 5.78 -10.19 7.78
N GLY A 120 5.07 -11.18 7.26
CA GLY A 120 5.14 -12.54 7.76
C GLY A 120 6.36 -13.28 7.21
N ILE A 121 6.25 -13.81 5.99
CA ILE A 121 7.30 -14.60 5.34
C ILE A 121 8.06 -13.68 4.38
N GLY A 122 9.28 -13.28 4.77
CA GLY A 122 10.10 -12.36 3.98
C GLY A 122 10.61 -12.95 2.66
N SER A 123 10.78 -14.29 2.58
CA SER A 123 11.20 -14.96 1.35
C SER A 123 10.17 -14.89 0.21
N ASP A 124 8.90 -14.61 0.54
CA ASP A 124 7.81 -14.54 -0.42
C ASP A 124 7.53 -13.10 -0.90
N ILE A 125 8.37 -12.16 -0.49
CA ILE A 125 8.29 -10.75 -0.85
C ILE A 125 9.48 -10.39 -1.75
N VAL A 126 9.19 -9.80 -2.89
CA VAL A 126 10.22 -9.31 -3.81
C VAL A 126 10.23 -7.79 -3.80
N LEU A 127 11.39 -7.21 -3.55
CA LEU A 127 11.66 -5.78 -3.64
C LEU A 127 12.58 -5.53 -4.82
N VAL A 128 12.12 -4.72 -5.75
CA VAL A 128 12.92 -4.17 -6.85
C VAL A 128 13.18 -2.70 -6.55
N SER A 129 14.44 -2.30 -6.55
CA SER A 129 14.87 -0.93 -6.26
C SER A 129 15.84 -0.42 -7.31
#